data_f173bf0d101afb8d66ec2b9e1255f10d
#
_entry.id   f173bf0d101afb8d66ec2b9e1255f10d
#
_cell.length_a   1.000
_cell.length_b   1.000
_cell.length_c   1.000
_cell.angle_alpha   90.00
_cell.angle_beta   90.00
_cell.angle_gamma   90.00
#
_symmetry.space_group_name_H-M   'P 1'
#
loop_
_entity.id
_entity.type
_entity.pdbx_description
1 polymer ?
#
loop_
_entity_poly.entity_id
_entity_poly.type
_entity_poly.pdbx_seq_one_letter_code
_entity_poly.pdbx_strand_id
1 'polypeptide(L)'
;MICRYGVISTVRRTLLASLLLPTLAMAGQPVLELQYGAFYSQMKTFAKGEFGHARLGFYLTDPQNGKRCALDSARVSTQDKDVKGEVTIDSELRLPFDDDLNLDKAVVAVTLKEPHATCDMTVQVMADAPAVPDMPLAELAKRQQQMQQLLDKMAGMVGKYFLPKMEGIRIALVEPQGTAYLVDGARQEPVTWQHGQLLLSNKQLSAFAGGTLRLQGEVLRLTPWLHKG
;
A
#
# COMPACT_ATOMS: atom_id res chain seq x y z
N MET A 1 -62.58 69.11 -39.39
CA MET A 1 -63.02 68.01 -40.25
C MET A 1 -62.10 66.85 -40.08
N ILE A 2 -62.66 65.72 -39.65
CA ILE A 2 -62.14 64.34 -39.62
C ILE A 2 -61.02 64.01 -38.60
N CYS A 3 -61.47 63.52 -37.43
CA CYS A 3 -60.70 62.67 -36.48
C CYS A 3 -60.23 61.37 -37.05
N ARG A 4 -58.98 60.96 -36.76
CA ARG A 4 -58.56 59.59 -36.87
C ARG A 4 -57.89 59.15 -35.58
N TYR A 5 -58.59 58.23 -34.88
CA TYR A 5 -58.10 57.54 -33.68
C TYR A 5 -57.05 56.51 -34.08
N GLY A 6 -55.85 56.60 -33.51
CA GLY A 6 -54.83 55.58 -33.56
C GLY A 6 -54.86 54.75 -32.31
N VAL A 7 -55.15 53.43 -32.46
CA VAL A 7 -55.14 52.42 -31.35
C VAL A 7 -53.71 52.03 -31.10
N ILE A 8 -53.19 52.32 -29.89
CA ILE A 8 -51.89 51.85 -29.44
C ILE A 8 -52.09 50.47 -28.82
N SER A 9 -51.62 49.43 -29.55
CA SER A 9 -51.55 48.05 -29.04
C SER A 9 -50.31 47.87 -28.18
N THR A 10 -50.49 47.73 -26.87
CA THR A 10 -49.43 47.41 -25.88
C THR A 10 -49.16 45.89 -25.92
N VAL A 11 -48.09 45.50 -26.58
CA VAL A 11 -47.59 44.10 -26.52
C VAL A 11 -46.83 43.91 -25.20
N ARG A 12 -47.44 43.20 -24.26
CA ARG A 12 -46.82 42.72 -23.05
C ARG A 12 -45.86 41.58 -23.42
N ARG A 13 -44.53 41.85 -23.39
CA ARG A 13 -43.48 40.82 -23.45
C ARG A 13 -43.36 40.19 -22.07
N THR A 14 -43.88 38.99 -21.89
CA THR A 14 -43.61 38.09 -20.76
C THR A 14 -42.21 37.50 -20.91
N LEU A 15 -41.26 37.98 -20.09
CA LEU A 15 -39.94 37.36 -19.94
C LEU A 15 -40.11 36.08 -19.10
N LEU A 16 -40.01 34.91 -19.75
CA LEU A 16 -39.80 33.64 -19.06
C LEU A 16 -38.32 33.62 -18.61
N ALA A 17 -38.11 33.86 -17.32
CA ALA A 17 -36.83 33.60 -16.66
C ALA A 17 -36.67 32.10 -16.45
N SER A 18 -35.91 31.42 -17.35
CA SER A 18 -35.50 30.03 -17.16
C SER A 18 -34.51 29.96 -16.01
N LEU A 19 -34.93 29.47 -14.87
CA LEU A 19 -34.05 29.09 -13.75
C LEU A 19 -33.22 27.87 -14.18
N LEU A 20 -32.00 28.10 -14.62
CA LEU A 20 -30.95 27.08 -14.74
C LEU A 20 -30.48 26.71 -13.33
N LEU A 21 -31.06 25.64 -12.76
CA LEU A 21 -30.52 25.00 -11.55
C LEU A 21 -29.20 24.31 -11.92
N PRO A 22 -28.08 24.67 -11.28
CA PRO A 22 -26.83 23.93 -11.48
C PRO A 22 -27.04 22.51 -10.89
N THR A 23 -27.04 21.51 -11.73
CA THR A 23 -26.89 20.11 -11.30
C THR A 23 -25.49 19.96 -10.73
N LEU A 24 -25.37 19.88 -9.40
CA LEU A 24 -24.15 19.42 -8.73
C LEU A 24 -23.94 17.97 -9.15
N ALA A 25 -23.08 17.76 -10.16
CA ALA A 25 -22.55 16.45 -10.47
C ALA A 25 -21.74 16.01 -9.24
N MET A 26 -22.27 15.09 -8.45
CA MET A 26 -21.48 14.36 -7.44
C MET A 26 -20.46 13.55 -8.22
N ALA A 27 -19.23 14.03 -8.30
CA ALA A 27 -18.11 13.23 -8.78
C ALA A 27 -17.96 12.05 -7.81
N GLY A 28 -18.33 10.85 -8.26
CA GLY A 28 -18.09 9.63 -7.51
C GLY A 28 -16.60 9.47 -7.24
N GLN A 29 -16.24 8.85 -6.13
CA GLN A 29 -14.84 8.53 -5.85
C GLN A 29 -14.28 7.65 -6.98
N PRO A 30 -13.04 7.87 -7.43
CA PRO A 30 -12.45 7.08 -8.49
C PRO A 30 -12.25 5.64 -8.03
N VAL A 31 -12.74 4.70 -8.83
CA VAL A 31 -12.60 3.27 -8.60
C VAL A 31 -11.62 2.72 -9.64
N LEU A 32 -10.56 2.08 -9.16
CA LEU A 32 -9.60 1.36 -9.98
C LEU A 32 -9.97 -0.12 -10.02
N GLU A 33 -10.11 -0.68 -11.21
CA GLU A 33 -10.40 -2.09 -11.41
C GLU A 33 -9.14 -2.84 -11.81
N LEU A 34 -8.82 -3.90 -11.06
CA LEU A 34 -7.66 -4.76 -11.26
C LEU A 34 -8.09 -6.22 -11.38
N GLN A 35 -7.36 -7.00 -12.16
CA GLN A 35 -7.62 -8.43 -12.28
C GLN A 35 -7.15 -9.18 -11.03
N TYR A 36 -8.04 -9.90 -10.36
CA TYR A 36 -7.71 -10.69 -9.16
C TYR A 36 -6.60 -11.72 -9.41
N GLY A 37 -6.54 -12.30 -10.62
CA GLY A 37 -5.51 -13.27 -11.01
C GLY A 37 -4.07 -12.77 -10.84
N ALA A 38 -3.83 -11.45 -10.95
CA ALA A 38 -2.52 -10.86 -10.71
C ALA A 38 -2.09 -10.99 -9.24
N PHE A 39 -3.00 -10.75 -8.30
CA PHE A 39 -2.79 -10.94 -6.87
C PHE A 39 -2.69 -12.43 -6.52
N TYR A 40 -3.62 -13.23 -7.03
CA TYR A 40 -3.68 -14.67 -6.79
C TYR A 40 -2.38 -15.38 -7.19
N SER A 41 -1.78 -15.04 -8.34
CA SER A 41 -0.53 -15.64 -8.78
C SER A 41 0.63 -15.42 -7.80
N GLN A 42 0.70 -14.25 -7.20
CA GLN A 42 1.70 -13.91 -6.18
C GLN A 42 1.42 -14.66 -4.87
N MET A 43 0.16 -14.67 -4.41
CA MET A 43 -0.26 -15.43 -3.22
C MET A 43 -0.01 -16.93 -3.39
N LYS A 44 -0.27 -17.49 -4.56
CA LYS A 44 0.00 -18.91 -4.89
C LYS A 44 1.49 -19.23 -4.87
N THR A 45 2.32 -18.31 -5.36
CA THR A 45 3.79 -18.47 -5.30
C THR A 45 4.28 -18.46 -3.86
N PHE A 46 3.75 -17.55 -3.04
CA PHE A 46 4.02 -17.48 -1.60
C PHE A 46 3.57 -18.76 -0.88
N ALA A 47 2.34 -19.21 -1.11
CA ALA A 47 1.76 -20.39 -0.45
C ALA A 47 2.52 -21.71 -0.73
N LYS A 48 3.31 -21.76 -1.82
CA LYS A 48 4.19 -22.90 -2.12
C LYS A 48 5.49 -22.92 -1.32
N GLY A 49 5.71 -21.94 -0.44
CA GLY A 49 6.90 -21.85 0.42
C GLY A 49 6.53 -21.94 1.88
N GLU A 50 7.53 -22.19 2.72
CA GLU A 50 7.39 -22.23 4.18
C GLU A 50 7.97 -20.94 4.78
N PHE A 51 7.15 -19.89 4.83
CA PHE A 51 7.54 -18.57 5.33
C PHE A 51 6.79 -18.25 6.62
N GLY A 52 7.35 -18.65 7.78
CA GLY A 52 6.77 -18.37 9.10
C GLY A 52 7.08 -16.98 9.64
N HIS A 53 8.08 -16.27 9.05
CA HIS A 53 8.53 -14.95 9.50
C HIS A 53 8.60 -13.90 8.39
N ALA A 54 8.04 -14.21 7.21
CA ALA A 54 7.91 -13.27 6.11
C ALA A 54 6.55 -13.42 5.42
N ARG A 55 6.06 -12.37 4.81
CA ARG A 55 4.81 -12.34 4.05
C ARG A 55 4.88 -11.39 2.86
N LEU A 56 3.88 -11.47 2.00
CA LEU A 56 3.65 -10.48 0.95
C LEU A 56 2.66 -9.43 1.44
N GLY A 57 2.91 -8.16 1.08
CA GLY A 57 1.95 -7.08 1.17
C GLY A 57 1.65 -6.54 -0.22
N PHE A 58 0.39 -6.25 -0.50
CA PHE A 58 -0.04 -5.64 -1.75
C PHE A 58 -0.35 -4.17 -1.53
N TYR A 59 0.16 -3.33 -2.40
CA TYR A 59 -0.04 -1.89 -2.38
C TYR A 59 -0.35 -1.39 -3.78
N LEU A 60 -0.94 -0.22 -3.87
CA LEU A 60 -0.99 0.55 -5.09
C LEU A 60 -0.01 1.71 -4.98
N THR A 61 0.79 1.94 -6.01
CA THR A 61 1.79 3.00 -6.04
C THR A 61 1.69 3.78 -7.34
N ASP A 62 1.95 5.07 -7.26
CA ASP A 62 2.11 5.92 -8.42
C ASP A 62 3.38 5.51 -9.19
N PRO A 63 3.28 5.09 -10.44
CA PRO A 63 4.42 4.64 -11.24
C PRO A 63 5.43 5.75 -11.53
N GLN A 64 5.04 7.01 -11.45
CA GLN A 64 5.91 8.14 -11.75
C GLN A 64 6.88 8.47 -10.60
N ASN A 65 6.43 8.34 -9.35
CA ASN A 65 7.19 8.78 -8.18
C ASN A 65 7.35 7.68 -7.11
N GLY A 66 6.73 6.50 -7.30
CA GLY A 66 6.77 5.38 -6.36
C GLY A 66 6.05 5.63 -5.03
N LYS A 67 5.30 6.71 -4.90
CA LYS A 67 4.51 6.99 -3.70
C LYS A 67 3.31 6.04 -3.63
N ARG A 68 2.93 5.66 -2.41
CA ARG A 68 1.73 4.86 -2.20
C ARG A 68 0.49 5.70 -2.45
N CYS A 69 -0.46 5.07 -3.16
CA CYS A 69 -1.80 5.62 -3.31
C CYS A 69 -2.58 5.38 -2.01
N ALA A 70 -3.27 6.41 -1.55
CA ALA A 70 -4.14 6.31 -0.40
C ALA A 70 -5.45 5.61 -0.80
N LEU A 71 -5.75 4.47 -0.16
CA LEU A 71 -6.92 3.64 -0.43
C LEU A 71 -8.02 3.90 0.60
N ASP A 72 -9.27 3.88 0.14
CA ASP A 72 -10.45 3.99 1.00
C ASP A 72 -11.06 2.61 1.27
N SER A 73 -11.38 1.87 0.23
CA SER A 73 -12.01 0.56 0.32
C SER A 73 -11.62 -0.34 -0.85
N ALA A 74 -11.90 -1.63 -0.70
CA ALA A 74 -11.70 -2.62 -1.76
C ALA A 74 -12.80 -3.68 -1.72
N ARG A 75 -13.15 -4.21 -2.91
CA ARG A 75 -14.07 -5.32 -3.09
C ARG A 75 -13.52 -6.25 -4.16
N VAL A 76 -13.80 -7.55 -4.01
CA VAL A 76 -13.47 -8.58 -5.00
C VAL A 76 -14.78 -9.19 -5.44
N SER A 77 -15.10 -9.07 -6.72
CA SER A 77 -16.40 -9.52 -7.24
C SER A 77 -16.27 -10.38 -8.49
N THR A 78 -17.17 -11.34 -8.60
CA THR A 78 -17.51 -12.09 -9.81
C THR A 78 -18.97 -11.81 -10.19
N GLN A 79 -19.57 -12.57 -11.10
CA GLN A 79 -20.99 -12.46 -11.38
C GLN A 79 -21.86 -12.89 -10.19
N ASP A 80 -21.38 -13.87 -9.39
CA ASP A 80 -22.18 -14.54 -8.36
C ASP A 80 -21.66 -14.29 -6.94
N LYS A 81 -20.44 -13.76 -6.78
CA LYS A 81 -19.76 -13.60 -5.49
C LYS A 81 -19.22 -12.18 -5.33
N ASP A 82 -19.41 -11.62 -4.14
CA ASP A 82 -18.89 -10.30 -3.76
C ASP A 82 -18.29 -10.37 -2.36
N VAL A 83 -16.98 -10.14 -2.27
CA VAL A 83 -16.20 -10.26 -1.04
C VAL A 83 -15.53 -8.93 -0.74
N LYS A 84 -15.63 -8.46 0.51
CA LYS A 84 -14.92 -7.27 0.96
C LYS A 84 -13.43 -7.54 1.08
N GLY A 85 -12.60 -6.71 0.43
CA GLY A 85 -11.17 -6.62 0.72
C GLY A 85 -10.92 -5.76 1.97
N GLU A 86 -9.86 -6.06 2.71
CA GLU A 86 -9.41 -5.21 3.82
C GLU A 86 -8.40 -4.18 3.31
N VAL A 87 -8.54 -2.93 3.73
CA VAL A 87 -7.56 -1.86 3.52
C VAL A 87 -7.04 -1.43 4.89
N THR A 88 -5.72 -1.53 5.10
CA THR A 88 -5.09 -1.12 6.36
C THR A 88 -4.84 0.38 6.43
N ILE A 89 -4.45 0.86 7.61
CA ILE A 89 -4.14 2.28 7.84
C ILE A 89 -3.01 2.81 6.92
N ASP A 90 -2.07 1.94 6.52
CA ASP A 90 -0.98 2.27 5.60
C ASP A 90 -1.27 1.91 4.14
N SER A 91 -2.56 1.73 3.81
CA SER A 91 -3.05 1.39 2.48
C SER A 91 -2.53 0.05 1.95
N GLU A 92 -2.24 -0.92 2.82
CA GLU A 92 -2.05 -2.30 2.40
C GLU A 92 -3.41 -2.90 2.02
N LEU A 93 -3.45 -3.55 0.86
CA LEU A 93 -4.61 -4.25 0.36
C LEU A 93 -4.48 -5.74 0.71
N ARG A 94 -5.40 -6.24 1.54
CA ARG A 94 -5.47 -7.64 1.95
C ARG A 94 -6.67 -8.29 1.27
N LEU A 95 -6.39 -9.26 0.45
CA LEU A 95 -7.39 -10.02 -0.32
C LEU A 95 -7.41 -11.48 0.16
N PRO A 96 -8.56 -12.15 0.08
CA PRO A 96 -8.62 -13.59 0.34
C PRO A 96 -7.78 -14.35 -0.69
N PHE A 97 -7.20 -15.47 -0.29
CA PHE A 97 -6.60 -16.43 -1.21
C PHE A 97 -7.65 -17.50 -1.53
N ASP A 98 -8.25 -17.42 -2.71
CA ASP A 98 -9.43 -18.18 -3.08
C ASP A 98 -9.34 -18.61 -4.56
N ASP A 99 -9.33 -19.92 -4.79
CA ASP A 99 -9.20 -20.50 -6.12
C ASP A 99 -10.42 -20.21 -7.00
N ASP A 100 -11.64 -20.17 -6.43
CA ASP A 100 -12.87 -19.90 -7.17
C ASP A 100 -12.90 -18.48 -7.70
N LEU A 101 -12.51 -17.49 -6.88
CA LEU A 101 -12.37 -16.10 -7.33
C LEU A 101 -11.41 -15.97 -8.53
N ASN A 102 -10.35 -16.80 -8.55
CA ASN A 102 -9.40 -16.78 -9.66
C ASN A 102 -9.97 -17.49 -10.91
N LEU A 103 -10.65 -18.62 -10.74
CA LEU A 103 -11.30 -19.36 -11.84
C LEU A 103 -12.38 -18.52 -12.50
N ASP A 104 -13.18 -17.81 -11.72
CA ASP A 104 -14.29 -16.97 -12.16
C ASP A 104 -13.82 -15.57 -12.63
N LYS A 105 -12.48 -15.37 -12.72
CA LYS A 105 -11.87 -14.12 -13.21
C LYS A 105 -12.36 -12.88 -12.44
N ALA A 106 -12.43 -12.98 -11.12
CA ALA A 106 -12.87 -11.89 -10.26
C ALA A 106 -12.12 -10.58 -10.55
N VAL A 107 -12.83 -9.47 -10.35
CA VAL A 107 -12.29 -8.11 -10.43
C VAL A 107 -12.11 -7.55 -9.02
N VAL A 108 -10.98 -6.93 -8.79
CA VAL A 108 -10.70 -6.17 -7.57
C VAL A 108 -10.98 -4.71 -7.84
N ALA A 109 -12.08 -4.19 -7.30
CA ALA A 109 -12.45 -2.79 -7.36
C ALA A 109 -11.90 -2.07 -6.12
N VAL A 110 -10.99 -1.11 -6.32
CA VAL A 110 -10.34 -0.34 -5.25
C VAL A 110 -10.75 1.12 -5.36
N THR A 111 -11.34 1.65 -4.30
CA THR A 111 -11.69 3.07 -4.20
C THR A 111 -10.47 3.84 -3.71
N LEU A 112 -10.05 4.86 -4.46
CA LEU A 112 -8.93 5.73 -4.12
C LEU A 112 -9.43 6.95 -3.34
N LYS A 113 -8.64 7.43 -2.36
CA LYS A 113 -8.94 8.70 -1.66
C LYS A 113 -8.66 9.92 -2.53
N GLU A 114 -7.68 9.81 -3.44
CA GLU A 114 -7.28 10.90 -4.33
C GLU A 114 -7.88 10.70 -5.73
N PRO A 115 -8.68 11.65 -6.26
CA PRO A 115 -9.52 11.43 -7.45
C PRO A 115 -8.75 11.33 -8.77
N HIS A 116 -7.48 11.70 -8.83
CA HIS A 116 -6.69 11.70 -10.07
C HIS A 116 -5.38 10.91 -9.95
N ALA A 117 -5.26 10.05 -8.94
CA ALA A 117 -4.07 9.23 -8.78
C ALA A 117 -4.03 8.13 -9.86
N THR A 118 -2.91 8.06 -10.58
CA THR A 118 -2.57 6.88 -11.38
C THR A 118 -1.86 5.89 -10.48
N CYS A 119 -2.39 4.68 -10.36
CA CYS A 119 -1.90 3.72 -9.39
C CYS A 119 -1.76 2.34 -10.02
N ASP A 120 -0.58 1.73 -9.84
CA ASP A 120 -0.29 0.37 -10.27
C ASP A 120 -0.07 -0.55 -9.08
N MET A 121 -0.38 -1.84 -9.26
CA MET A 121 -0.16 -2.85 -8.24
C MET A 121 1.34 -3.05 -7.97
N THR A 122 1.70 -3.01 -6.69
CA THR A 122 3.04 -3.29 -6.20
C THR A 122 3.00 -4.37 -5.14
N VAL A 123 3.87 -5.38 -5.28
CA VAL A 123 4.05 -6.45 -4.29
C VAL A 123 5.29 -6.15 -3.46
N GLN A 124 5.14 -6.18 -2.14
CA GLN A 124 6.24 -5.93 -1.21
C GLN A 124 6.47 -7.16 -0.32
N VAL A 125 7.71 -7.62 -0.24
CA VAL A 125 8.13 -8.57 0.79
C VAL A 125 8.30 -7.82 2.10
N MET A 126 7.79 -8.39 3.20
CA MET A 126 7.87 -7.81 4.54
C MET A 126 7.89 -8.90 5.60
N ALA A 127 8.25 -8.54 6.83
CA ALA A 127 8.12 -9.48 7.95
C ALA A 127 6.65 -9.82 8.22
N ASP A 128 6.42 -10.99 8.78
CA ASP A 128 5.08 -11.51 9.17
C ASP A 128 4.38 -10.61 10.18
N ALA A 129 5.16 -10.04 11.12
CA ALA A 129 4.69 -9.16 12.17
C ALA A 129 5.63 -7.97 12.36
N PRO A 130 5.13 -6.84 12.90
CA PRO A 130 5.97 -5.71 13.30
C PRO A 130 6.93 -6.11 14.44
N ALA A 131 8.01 -5.32 14.60
CA ALA A 131 8.88 -5.47 15.74
C ALA A 131 8.16 -5.03 17.03
N VAL A 132 8.44 -5.73 18.12
CA VAL A 132 7.99 -5.32 19.46
C VAL A 132 9.11 -4.55 20.18
N PRO A 133 8.78 -3.74 21.19
CA PRO A 133 9.79 -3.17 22.08
C PRO A 133 10.72 -4.26 22.64
N ASP A 134 12.01 -3.97 22.77
CA ASP A 134 13.01 -4.92 23.27
C ASP A 134 13.07 -6.27 22.50
N MET A 135 12.98 -6.20 21.16
CA MET A 135 13.03 -7.38 20.30
C MET A 135 14.45 -7.98 20.26
N PRO A 136 14.61 -9.30 20.53
CA PRO A 136 15.89 -9.98 20.34
C PRO A 136 16.39 -9.89 18.90
N LEU A 137 17.66 -9.56 18.69
CA LEU A 137 18.21 -9.44 17.33
C LEU A 137 18.26 -10.78 16.60
N ALA A 138 18.30 -11.90 17.34
CA ALA A 138 18.15 -13.24 16.76
C ALA A 138 16.79 -13.41 16.05
N GLU A 139 15.70 -12.83 16.57
CA GLU A 139 14.38 -12.86 15.93
C GLU A 139 14.33 -11.96 14.68
N LEU A 140 14.97 -10.81 14.73
CA LEU A 140 15.13 -9.95 13.54
C LEU A 140 15.95 -10.63 12.46
N ALA A 141 17.02 -11.34 12.82
CA ALA A 141 17.83 -12.10 11.87
C ALA A 141 17.04 -13.23 11.19
N LYS A 142 16.16 -13.93 11.90
CA LYS A 142 15.25 -14.93 11.31
C LYS A 142 14.30 -14.29 10.30
N ARG A 143 13.68 -13.15 10.65
CA ARG A 143 12.81 -12.39 9.75
C ARG A 143 13.56 -11.92 8.51
N GLN A 144 14.76 -11.40 8.69
CA GLN A 144 15.63 -10.99 7.60
C GLN A 144 15.93 -12.14 6.64
N GLN A 145 16.34 -13.29 7.18
CA GLN A 145 16.63 -14.48 6.39
C GLN A 145 15.42 -14.93 5.58
N GLN A 146 14.24 -14.99 6.20
CA GLN A 146 13.03 -15.40 5.50
C GLN A 146 12.53 -14.38 4.48
N MET A 147 12.70 -13.08 4.74
CA MET A 147 12.43 -12.05 3.73
C MET A 147 13.35 -12.21 2.53
N GLN A 148 14.65 -12.52 2.72
CA GLN A 148 15.58 -12.79 1.61
C GLN A 148 15.14 -14.04 0.82
N GLN A 149 14.82 -15.13 1.51
CA GLN A 149 14.33 -16.36 0.85
C GLN A 149 13.05 -16.12 0.06
N LEU A 150 12.14 -15.29 0.58
CA LEU A 150 10.91 -14.93 -0.11
C LEU A 150 11.20 -14.06 -1.34
N LEU A 151 12.12 -13.08 -1.24
CA LEU A 151 12.56 -12.30 -2.39
C LEU A 151 13.11 -13.19 -3.50
N ASP A 152 14.01 -14.13 -3.15
CA ASP A 152 14.60 -15.07 -4.10
C ASP A 152 13.54 -15.96 -4.77
N LYS A 153 12.55 -16.42 -4.00
CA LYS A 153 11.44 -17.21 -4.53
C LYS A 153 10.56 -16.41 -5.48
N MET A 154 10.24 -15.18 -5.13
CA MET A 154 9.40 -14.29 -5.97
C MET A 154 10.10 -13.92 -7.27
N ALA A 155 11.42 -13.75 -7.25
CA ALA A 155 12.23 -13.47 -8.44
C ALA A 155 12.41 -14.70 -9.35
N GLY A 156 12.24 -15.90 -8.81
CA GLY A 156 12.43 -17.15 -9.53
C GLY A 156 13.89 -17.51 -9.79
N MET A 157 14.11 -18.61 -10.51
CA MET A 157 15.45 -19.19 -10.68
C MET A 157 16.46 -18.25 -11.35
N VAL A 158 16.03 -17.46 -12.32
CA VAL A 158 16.90 -16.54 -13.05
C VAL A 158 16.92 -15.17 -12.39
N GLY A 159 15.76 -14.65 -12.01
CA GLY A 159 15.61 -13.29 -11.48
C GLY A 159 16.38 -13.04 -10.18
N LYS A 160 16.56 -14.07 -9.33
CA LYS A 160 17.30 -13.94 -8.07
C LYS A 160 18.77 -13.46 -8.24
N TYR A 161 19.39 -13.72 -9.40
CA TYR A 161 20.75 -13.24 -9.68
C TYR A 161 20.80 -11.75 -10.04
N PHE A 162 19.67 -11.14 -10.35
CA PHE A 162 19.54 -9.72 -10.69
C PHE A 162 18.89 -8.91 -9.57
N LEU A 163 18.50 -9.56 -8.47
CA LEU A 163 17.98 -8.84 -7.32
C LEU A 163 19.06 -7.98 -6.66
N PRO A 164 18.72 -6.74 -6.25
CA PRO A 164 19.60 -5.97 -5.39
C PRO A 164 19.91 -6.73 -4.11
N LYS A 165 21.15 -6.63 -3.63
CA LYS A 165 21.55 -7.25 -2.36
C LYS A 165 20.79 -6.60 -1.20
N MET A 166 20.35 -7.43 -0.27
CA MET A 166 19.74 -6.97 0.97
C MET A 166 20.84 -6.47 1.92
N GLU A 167 20.86 -5.17 2.21
CA GLU A 167 21.83 -4.52 3.09
C GLU A 167 21.43 -4.56 4.56
N GLY A 168 20.16 -4.87 4.83
CA GLY A 168 19.63 -4.93 6.18
C GLY A 168 18.11 -4.89 6.22
N ILE A 169 17.58 -4.38 7.30
CA ILE A 169 16.15 -4.22 7.56
C ILE A 169 15.80 -2.73 7.62
N ARG A 170 14.69 -2.38 7.00
CA ARG A 170 14.05 -1.07 7.09
C ARG A 170 12.85 -1.18 8.01
N ILE A 171 12.77 -0.34 9.03
CA ILE A 171 11.69 -0.32 10.02
C ILE A 171 10.92 0.98 9.83
N ALA A 172 9.64 0.85 9.45
CA ALA A 172 8.73 1.99 9.37
C ALA A 172 7.89 2.06 10.65
N LEU A 173 7.75 3.25 11.22
CA LEU A 173 6.87 3.52 12.35
C LEU A 173 5.54 4.12 11.86
N VAL A 174 4.51 4.01 12.66
CA VAL A 174 3.21 4.67 12.43
C VAL A 174 3.41 6.18 12.39
N GLU A 175 4.09 6.73 13.42
CA GLU A 175 4.56 8.10 13.41
C GLU A 175 6.05 8.11 13.02
N PRO A 176 6.49 8.96 12.07
CA PRO A 176 7.86 8.97 11.57
C PRO A 176 8.84 9.62 12.55
N GLN A 177 8.71 9.30 13.83
CA GLN A 177 9.51 9.77 14.93
C GLN A 177 9.62 8.69 16.00
N GLY A 178 10.70 8.68 16.75
CA GLY A 178 10.98 7.70 17.78
C GLY A 178 12.48 7.50 17.93
N THR A 179 12.89 6.69 18.88
CA THR A 179 14.29 6.32 19.09
C THR A 179 14.44 4.81 19.00
N ALA A 180 15.59 4.38 18.50
CA ALA A 180 15.94 2.98 18.46
C ALA A 180 17.42 2.81 18.80
N TYR A 181 17.72 1.78 19.60
CA TYR A 181 19.07 1.43 20.01
C TYR A 181 19.28 -0.07 19.90
N LEU A 182 20.47 -0.46 19.48
CA LEU A 182 20.99 -1.80 19.65
C LEU A 182 21.66 -1.88 21.01
N VAL A 183 21.30 -2.87 21.82
CA VAL A 183 21.78 -3.02 23.19
C VAL A 183 22.33 -4.43 23.38
N ASP A 184 23.59 -4.53 23.86
CA ASP A 184 24.22 -5.80 24.22
C ASP A 184 25.06 -5.58 25.48
N GLY A 185 24.55 -5.98 26.63
CA GLY A 185 25.11 -5.66 27.92
C GLY A 185 25.22 -4.14 28.15
N ALA A 186 26.46 -3.66 28.38
CA ALA A 186 26.75 -2.24 28.54
C ALA A 186 26.95 -1.49 27.22
N ARG A 187 27.02 -2.20 26.10
CA ARG A 187 27.18 -1.60 24.75
C ARG A 187 25.84 -1.16 24.22
N GLN A 188 25.78 0.10 23.76
CA GLN A 188 24.59 0.66 23.13
C GLN A 188 25.00 1.47 21.90
N GLU A 189 24.25 1.28 20.78
CA GLU A 189 24.45 1.99 19.53
C GLU A 189 23.09 2.48 18.97
N PRO A 190 22.97 3.76 18.58
CA PRO A 190 21.74 4.25 17.99
C PRO A 190 21.51 3.67 16.57
N VAL A 191 20.26 3.39 16.24
CA VAL A 191 19.85 3.05 14.88
C VAL A 191 19.51 4.33 14.11
N THR A 192 20.07 4.47 12.91
CA THR A 192 20.00 5.71 12.13
C THR A 192 18.64 5.89 11.46
N TRP A 193 18.09 7.09 11.58
CA TRP A 193 16.93 7.54 10.80
C TRP A 193 17.34 7.98 9.40
N GLN A 194 16.60 7.52 8.39
CA GLN A 194 16.71 8.00 7.02
C GLN A 194 15.32 8.07 6.39
N HIS A 195 14.94 9.24 5.87
CA HIS A 195 13.65 9.45 5.19
C HIS A 195 12.42 8.96 6.00
N GLY A 196 12.41 9.24 7.31
CA GLY A 196 11.31 8.82 8.20
C GLY A 196 11.26 7.33 8.54
N GLN A 197 12.34 6.59 8.32
CA GLN A 197 12.47 5.16 8.62
C GLN A 197 13.77 4.88 9.36
N LEU A 198 13.78 3.85 10.20
CA LEU A 198 14.99 3.36 10.82
C LEU A 198 15.65 2.32 9.92
N LEU A 199 16.97 2.42 9.73
CA LEU A 199 17.75 1.48 8.96
C LEU A 199 18.68 0.69 9.86
N LEU A 200 18.56 -0.62 9.84
CA LEU A 200 19.36 -1.56 10.59
C LEU A 200 20.18 -2.41 9.61
N SER A 201 21.48 -2.15 9.54
CA SER A 201 22.36 -2.80 8.57
C SER A 201 22.73 -4.24 8.98
N ASN A 202 23.10 -5.06 7.99
CA ASN A 202 23.64 -6.41 8.22
C ASN A 202 24.86 -6.39 9.17
N LYS A 203 25.70 -5.36 9.04
CA LYS A 203 26.87 -5.19 9.91
C LYS A 203 26.45 -5.00 11.37
N GLN A 204 25.45 -4.18 11.63
CA GLN A 204 24.92 -3.94 12.97
C GLN A 204 24.24 -5.20 13.52
N LEU A 205 23.41 -5.89 12.74
CA LEU A 205 22.77 -7.16 13.13
C LEU A 205 23.81 -8.19 13.56
N SER A 206 24.89 -8.32 12.80
CA SER A 206 25.99 -9.26 13.12
C SER A 206 26.79 -8.82 14.35
N ALA A 207 27.10 -7.51 14.48
CA ALA A 207 27.89 -6.98 15.58
C ALA A 207 27.20 -7.05 16.95
N PHE A 208 25.86 -7.12 16.96
CA PHE A 208 25.01 -7.18 18.15
C PHE A 208 24.17 -8.47 18.20
N ALA A 209 24.63 -9.56 17.59
CA ALA A 209 23.83 -10.78 17.39
C ALA A 209 23.17 -11.36 18.66
N GLY A 210 23.83 -11.22 19.84
CA GLY A 210 23.29 -11.64 21.15
C GLY A 210 22.42 -10.58 21.85
N GLY A 211 22.29 -9.40 21.26
CA GLY A 211 21.63 -8.26 21.85
C GLY A 211 20.15 -8.12 21.52
N THR A 212 19.65 -6.93 21.76
CA THR A 212 18.24 -6.56 21.65
C THR A 212 18.10 -5.23 20.92
N LEU A 213 17.11 -5.14 20.04
CA LEU A 213 16.64 -3.86 19.51
C LEU A 213 15.66 -3.24 20.50
N ARG A 214 16.08 -2.17 21.16
CA ARG A 214 15.21 -1.35 22.00
C ARG A 214 14.61 -0.24 21.14
N LEU A 215 13.28 -0.25 20.99
CA LEU A 215 12.57 0.66 20.11
C LEU A 215 11.50 1.43 20.88
N GLN A 216 11.43 2.74 20.66
CA GLN A 216 10.31 3.59 21.08
C GLN A 216 9.50 3.98 19.84
N GLY A 217 8.18 3.90 19.96
CA GLY A 217 7.23 4.13 18.87
C GLY A 217 6.57 2.84 18.37
N GLU A 218 5.42 2.99 17.78
CA GLU A 218 4.66 1.88 17.21
C GLU A 218 5.21 1.51 15.83
N VAL A 219 5.61 0.25 15.67
CA VAL A 219 6.14 -0.25 14.40
C VAL A 219 5.00 -0.61 13.46
N LEU A 220 4.99 0.02 12.31
CA LEU A 220 4.05 -0.25 11.24
C LEU A 220 4.43 -1.52 10.47
N ARG A 221 5.71 -1.65 10.07
CA ARG A 221 6.22 -2.80 9.31
C ARG A 221 7.73 -2.86 9.25
N LEU A 222 8.23 -4.05 8.95
CA LEU A 222 9.64 -4.30 8.60
C LEU A 222 9.71 -4.77 7.14
N THR A 223 10.66 -4.21 6.39
CA THR A 223 10.87 -4.55 4.98
C THR A 223 12.35 -4.72 4.70
N PRO A 224 12.73 -5.44 3.61
CA PRO A 224 14.12 -5.49 3.17
C PRO A 224 14.66 -4.09 2.87
N TRP A 225 15.86 -3.81 3.36
CA TRP A 225 16.66 -2.70 2.88
C TRP A 225 17.53 -3.20 1.75
N LEU A 226 17.15 -2.85 0.52
CA LEU A 226 17.86 -3.27 -0.69
C LEU A 226 18.87 -2.19 -1.12
N HIS A 227 20.00 -2.64 -1.65
CA HIS A 227 20.99 -1.74 -2.26
C HIS A 227 20.31 -0.98 -3.41
N LYS A 228 20.49 0.33 -3.44
CA LYS A 228 20.16 1.12 -4.63
C LYS A 228 21.41 1.10 -5.52
N GLY A 229 21.34 0.35 -6.61
CA GLY A 229 22.35 0.40 -7.65
C GLY A 229 22.52 1.81 -8.24
#